data_c80bd1c0ca34664622069e6b224a6ab5
#
_entry.id   c80bd1c0ca34664622069e6b224a6ab5
#
_cell.length_a   1.000
_cell.length_b   1.000
_cell.length_c   1.000
_cell.angle_alpha   90.00
_cell.angle_beta   90.00
_cell.angle_gamma   90.00
#
_symmetry.space_group_name_H-M   'P 1'
#
loop_
_entity.id
_entity.type
_entity.pdbx_description
1 polymer ?
#
loop_
_entity_poly.entity_id
_entity_poly.type
_entity_poly.pdbx_seq_one_letter_code
_entity_poly.pdbx_strand_id
1 'polypeptide(L)'
;MAVFEDKKTGLWSAGILLLLLFALTFPLWHLGNREMLGMEGELAVAVTELSGSELAPTTHGYLSGTPPLFLWLAKCFSLSGIPLLYVLRGLSILSYFILTALVFFVCRRNCGVQAAGAAAAVMISTVVVFDKLPFGSPVALTALLLYGGWIAWIELTLRRSNWNLAWIIAGVFGTLIYCNAGFTGLIYFFVPLFLQRRPLTVWPKIGHAGLYYGALMIVGTALTLWYFQSNIPPAPDSQLAAEMTTGDYLMKVLLFPFFAFIRLLPWSIFLWAPFCAALIPLQDNPLFGKFHRILFIVLLVLLWFDPASSSRDLFYLMPLIATMIGSFYWIIVRRYGEKICSVSCLYAWCLLAATVLAALFLFLPVEILSEILRKVNLGSLLEVRQSALPLWYSIPELLVPAAVVFAVLLCRRRISCWLVICMLFCGTMLLYSSVRAPYLRTQNEKQFFAGKLQNIFETQNLDHEKEVIYTNINGLYAEGFYTGYRFLYTDTENVPEEKTVIYLLTAKTPLDPSRSWNQIAETEYKGQRLFIYKGQLNRSEDDYDNEI
;
A
#
# COMPACT_ATOMS: atom_id res chain seq x y z
N MET A 1 6.33 43.18 2.95
CA MET A 1 5.63 42.84 1.71
C MET A 1 4.41 42.00 2.08
N ALA A 2 3.40 42.67 2.63
CA ALA A 2 2.08 42.15 2.93
C ALA A 2 1.26 42.30 1.65
N VAL A 3 1.32 41.35 0.77
CA VAL A 3 0.51 41.35 -0.43
C VAL A 3 0.07 39.93 -0.70
N PHE A 4 -1.20 39.80 -0.74
CA PHE A 4 -2.08 38.72 -1.21
C PHE A 4 -2.98 38.08 -0.13
N GLU A 5 -3.59 38.96 0.70
CA GLU A 5 -4.90 38.65 1.26
C GLU A 5 -5.98 39.37 0.44
N ASP A 6 -6.12 38.99 -0.80
CA ASP A 6 -7.27 39.41 -1.58
C ASP A 6 -8.33 38.30 -1.47
N LYS A 7 -9.57 38.64 -1.11
CA LYS A 7 -10.69 37.66 -1.01
C LYS A 7 -10.83 36.80 -2.26
N LYS A 8 -10.38 37.28 -3.41
CA LYS A 8 -10.33 36.52 -4.68
C LYS A 8 -9.30 35.37 -4.64
N THR A 9 -8.19 35.48 -3.92
CA THR A 9 -7.21 34.39 -3.79
C THR A 9 -7.75 33.21 -2.98
N GLY A 10 -8.62 33.48 -2.01
CA GLY A 10 -9.29 32.43 -1.23
C GLY A 10 -10.21 31.55 -2.06
N LEU A 11 -10.96 32.12 -2.97
CA LEU A 11 -11.92 31.38 -3.84
C LEU A 11 -11.16 30.48 -4.83
N TRP A 12 -10.07 30.98 -5.42
CA TRP A 12 -9.22 30.20 -6.31
C TRP A 12 -8.50 29.06 -5.58
N SER A 13 -8.03 29.32 -4.36
CA SER A 13 -7.40 28.30 -3.52
C SER A 13 -8.39 27.18 -3.15
N ALA A 14 -9.64 27.53 -2.85
CA ALA A 14 -10.71 26.56 -2.57
C ALA A 14 -11.06 25.73 -3.82
N GLY A 15 -11.20 26.36 -4.99
CA GLY A 15 -11.45 25.67 -6.25
C GLY A 15 -10.33 24.68 -6.61
N ILE A 16 -9.09 25.05 -6.38
CA ILE A 16 -7.93 24.18 -6.62
C ILE A 16 -7.88 23.04 -5.60
N LEU A 17 -8.19 23.31 -4.34
CA LEU A 17 -8.30 22.25 -3.32
C LEU A 17 -9.39 21.24 -3.67
N LEU A 18 -10.55 21.72 -4.15
CA LEU A 18 -11.62 20.86 -4.65
C LEU A 18 -11.18 20.03 -5.86
N LEU A 19 -10.43 20.63 -6.79
CA LEU A 19 -9.90 19.95 -7.97
C LEU A 19 -8.85 18.90 -7.59
N LEU A 20 -8.01 19.19 -6.60
CA LEU A 20 -7.08 18.23 -6.01
C LEU A 20 -7.80 17.10 -5.29
N LEU A 21 -8.83 17.40 -4.51
CA LEU A 21 -9.67 16.41 -3.84
C LEU A 21 -10.39 15.54 -4.87
N PHE A 22 -10.92 16.13 -5.94
CA PHE A 22 -11.51 15.39 -7.05
C PHE A 22 -10.50 14.49 -7.75
N ALA A 23 -9.30 14.99 -8.04
CA ALA A 23 -8.22 14.22 -8.63
C ALA A 23 -7.79 13.03 -7.75
N LEU A 24 -7.91 13.17 -6.44
CA LEU A 24 -7.63 12.10 -5.48
C LEU A 24 -8.77 11.10 -5.36
N THR A 25 -10.01 11.55 -5.43
CA THR A 25 -11.18 10.67 -5.35
C THR A 25 -11.37 9.86 -6.64
N PHE A 26 -10.84 10.33 -7.75
CA PHE A 26 -11.00 9.68 -9.05
C PHE A 26 -10.41 8.25 -9.09
N PRO A 27 -9.20 7.95 -8.55
CA PRO A 27 -8.71 6.58 -8.42
C PRO A 27 -9.61 5.70 -7.55
N LEU A 28 -10.41 6.30 -6.64
CA LEU A 28 -11.32 5.59 -5.75
C LEU A 28 -12.58 5.08 -6.47
N TRP A 29 -13.02 5.72 -7.55
CA TRP A 29 -14.19 5.32 -8.33
C TRP A 29 -14.02 3.95 -8.99
N HIS A 30 -12.79 3.50 -9.14
CA HIS A 30 -12.45 2.23 -9.77
C HIS A 30 -11.92 1.16 -8.79
N LEU A 31 -12.07 1.39 -7.48
CA LEU A 31 -11.55 0.48 -6.46
C LEU A 31 -12.04 -0.96 -6.62
N GLY A 32 -13.32 -1.16 -6.95
CA GLY A 32 -13.90 -2.50 -7.11
C GLY A 32 -13.50 -3.22 -8.39
N ASN A 33 -13.10 -2.48 -9.42
CA ASN A 33 -12.87 -3.03 -10.76
C ASN A 33 -11.40 -3.40 -11.03
N ARG A 34 -10.50 -3.16 -10.08
CA ARG A 34 -9.10 -3.54 -10.21
C ARG A 34 -8.87 -4.92 -9.66
N GLU A 35 -8.07 -5.71 -10.36
CA GLU A 35 -7.60 -7.00 -9.86
C GLU A 35 -6.90 -6.87 -8.51
N MET A 36 -6.96 -7.92 -7.71
CA MET A 36 -6.18 -8.03 -6.48
C MET A 36 -4.69 -8.18 -6.80
N LEU A 37 -3.87 -7.29 -6.26
CA LEU A 37 -2.43 -7.29 -6.49
C LEU A 37 -1.63 -7.46 -5.19
N GLY A 38 -0.58 -8.24 -5.27
CA GLY A 38 0.32 -8.50 -4.15
C GLY A 38 -0.38 -9.18 -2.99
N MET A 39 -0.33 -8.59 -1.80
CA MET A 39 -0.88 -9.17 -0.56
C MET A 39 -2.41 -9.10 -0.44
N GLU A 40 -3.14 -8.42 -1.35
CA GLU A 40 -4.60 -8.26 -1.19
C GLU A 40 -5.36 -9.59 -1.18
N GLY A 41 -4.92 -10.57 -1.98
CA GLY A 41 -5.51 -11.90 -2.00
C GLY A 41 -5.32 -12.63 -0.67
N GLU A 42 -4.11 -12.61 -0.14
CA GLU A 42 -3.79 -13.19 1.18
C GLU A 42 -4.60 -12.54 2.29
N LEU A 43 -4.67 -11.18 2.31
CA LEU A 43 -5.50 -10.44 3.26
C LEU A 43 -6.98 -10.79 3.15
N ALA A 44 -7.49 -10.96 1.94
CA ALA A 44 -8.89 -11.30 1.71
C ALA A 44 -9.20 -12.71 2.24
N VAL A 45 -8.36 -13.68 1.95
CA VAL A 45 -8.49 -15.06 2.49
C VAL A 45 -8.38 -15.05 4.01
N ALA A 46 -7.38 -14.36 4.58
CA ALA A 46 -7.21 -14.27 6.03
C ALA A 46 -8.44 -13.66 6.74
N VAL A 47 -9.08 -12.63 6.16
CA VAL A 47 -10.30 -12.06 6.72
C VAL A 47 -11.50 -12.99 6.58
N THR A 48 -11.61 -13.74 5.49
CA THR A 48 -12.72 -14.71 5.31
C THR A 48 -12.60 -15.86 6.28
N GLU A 49 -11.40 -16.41 6.48
CA GLU A 49 -11.14 -17.52 7.40
C GLU A 49 -11.20 -17.09 8.89
N LEU A 50 -11.00 -15.81 9.19
CA LEU A 50 -11.03 -15.32 10.57
C LEU A 50 -12.40 -15.53 11.20
N SER A 51 -12.52 -16.48 12.10
CA SER A 51 -13.72 -16.68 12.91
C SER A 51 -13.77 -15.70 14.08
N GLY A 52 -14.96 -15.39 14.60
CA GLY A 52 -15.11 -14.43 15.69
C GLY A 52 -14.44 -14.82 17.01
N SER A 53 -14.05 -16.10 17.17
CA SER A 53 -13.38 -16.65 18.36
C SER A 53 -11.86 -16.75 18.19
N GLU A 54 -11.33 -16.60 16.98
CA GLU A 54 -9.91 -16.75 16.71
C GLU A 54 -9.21 -15.40 16.67
N LEU A 55 -8.20 -15.24 17.54
CA LEU A 55 -7.38 -14.03 17.59
C LEU A 55 -6.23 -14.06 16.58
N ALA A 56 -5.76 -15.23 16.19
CA ALA A 56 -4.69 -15.40 15.23
C ALA A 56 -5.27 -15.68 13.83
N PRO A 57 -4.92 -14.87 12.82
CA PRO A 57 -5.41 -15.06 11.46
C PRO A 57 -4.74 -16.27 10.79
N THR A 58 -5.54 -16.98 10.01
CA THR A 58 -5.07 -18.09 9.17
C THR A 58 -5.23 -17.75 7.69
N THR A 59 -4.39 -18.36 6.87
CA THR A 59 -4.53 -18.36 5.41
C THR A 59 -4.40 -19.79 4.92
N HIS A 60 -5.46 -20.30 4.30
CA HIS A 60 -5.54 -21.68 3.85
C HIS A 60 -5.28 -22.71 4.97
N GLY A 61 -5.68 -22.39 6.21
CA GLY A 61 -5.50 -23.22 7.40
C GLY A 61 -4.13 -23.14 8.08
N TYR A 62 -3.19 -22.39 7.53
CA TYR A 62 -1.87 -22.13 8.11
C TYR A 62 -1.80 -20.74 8.74
N LEU A 63 -0.84 -20.55 9.64
CA LEU A 63 -0.61 -19.24 10.25
C LEU A 63 -0.33 -18.18 9.18
N SER A 64 -1.14 -17.12 9.16
CA SER A 64 -0.92 -16.00 8.25
C SER A 64 0.33 -15.23 8.62
N GLY A 65 1.15 -14.87 7.63
CA GLY A 65 2.28 -13.97 7.82
C GLY A 65 1.88 -12.52 8.14
N THR A 66 0.59 -12.20 7.99
CA THR A 66 0.10 -10.83 8.20
C THR A 66 -0.33 -10.62 9.64
N PRO A 67 0.16 -9.56 10.31
CA PRO A 67 -0.25 -9.22 11.67
C PRO A 67 -1.74 -8.91 11.79
N PRO A 68 -2.38 -9.19 12.94
CA PRO A 68 -3.82 -9.33 13.06
C PRO A 68 -4.64 -8.03 13.07
N LEU A 69 -4.08 -6.88 13.50
CA LEU A 69 -4.86 -5.66 13.74
C LEU A 69 -5.65 -5.18 12.50
N PHE A 70 -4.98 -5.12 11.35
CA PHE A 70 -5.62 -4.70 10.10
C PHE A 70 -6.74 -5.67 9.71
N LEU A 71 -6.51 -6.97 9.89
CA LEU A 71 -7.48 -8.02 9.58
C LEU A 71 -8.70 -7.97 10.52
N TRP A 72 -8.49 -7.74 11.82
CA TRP A 72 -9.61 -7.54 12.77
C TRP A 72 -10.47 -6.36 12.40
N LEU A 73 -9.84 -5.22 12.06
CA LEU A 73 -10.58 -4.04 11.60
C LEU A 73 -11.34 -4.34 10.30
N ALA A 74 -10.69 -4.99 9.33
CA ALA A 74 -11.34 -5.35 8.08
C ALA A 74 -12.52 -6.31 8.31
N LYS A 75 -12.38 -7.30 9.20
CA LYS A 75 -13.47 -8.21 9.59
C LYS A 75 -14.64 -7.45 10.21
N CYS A 76 -14.37 -6.55 11.16
CA CYS A 76 -15.42 -5.73 11.79
C CYS A 76 -16.19 -4.90 10.75
N PHE A 77 -15.50 -4.27 9.80
CA PHE A 77 -16.16 -3.50 8.74
C PHE A 77 -16.89 -4.38 7.72
N SER A 78 -16.40 -5.59 7.44
CA SER A 78 -17.08 -6.51 6.52
C SER A 78 -18.42 -7.00 7.04
N LEU A 79 -18.61 -7.04 8.37
CA LEU A 79 -19.89 -7.39 9.00
C LEU A 79 -21.02 -6.38 8.68
N SER A 80 -20.68 -5.18 8.20
CA SER A 80 -21.67 -4.20 7.73
C SER A 80 -22.26 -4.50 6.34
N GLY A 81 -21.89 -5.62 5.71
CA GLY A 81 -22.35 -6.02 4.37
C GLY A 81 -21.61 -5.34 3.20
N ILE A 82 -20.56 -4.57 3.48
CA ILE A 82 -19.72 -3.97 2.43
C ILE A 82 -18.84 -5.07 1.82
N PRO A 83 -18.73 -5.17 0.47
CA PRO A 83 -17.86 -6.15 -0.15
C PRO A 83 -16.41 -6.02 0.36
N LEU A 84 -15.80 -7.14 0.72
CA LEU A 84 -14.51 -7.19 1.43
C LEU A 84 -13.39 -6.42 0.72
N LEU A 85 -13.35 -6.46 -0.61
CA LEU A 85 -12.35 -5.73 -1.40
C LEU A 85 -12.43 -4.21 -1.17
N TYR A 86 -13.66 -3.67 -1.08
CA TYR A 86 -13.86 -2.24 -0.76
C TYR A 86 -13.47 -1.93 0.68
N VAL A 87 -13.69 -2.86 1.61
CA VAL A 87 -13.29 -2.69 3.01
C VAL A 87 -11.77 -2.63 3.13
N LEU A 88 -11.03 -3.57 2.53
CA LEU A 88 -9.57 -3.61 2.59
C LEU A 88 -8.94 -2.33 2.01
N ARG A 89 -9.40 -1.93 0.82
CA ARG A 89 -8.91 -0.72 0.15
C ARG A 89 -9.36 0.55 0.86
N GLY A 90 -10.62 0.59 1.28
CA GLY A 90 -11.19 1.71 2.04
C GLY A 90 -10.50 1.96 3.36
N LEU A 91 -10.13 0.91 4.10
CA LEU A 91 -9.40 1.02 5.36
C LEU A 91 -8.01 1.62 5.18
N SER A 92 -7.28 1.22 4.12
CA SER A 92 -5.99 1.82 3.75
C SER A 92 -6.12 3.30 3.44
N ILE A 93 -7.11 3.66 2.63
CA ILE A 93 -7.37 5.04 2.21
C ILE A 93 -7.79 5.89 3.41
N LEU A 94 -8.71 5.39 4.24
CA LEU A 94 -9.16 6.09 5.45
C LEU A 94 -8.00 6.35 6.41
N SER A 95 -7.15 5.35 6.65
CA SER A 95 -5.97 5.49 7.49
C SER A 95 -5.04 6.59 6.96
N TYR A 96 -4.86 6.66 5.65
CA TYR A 96 -4.03 7.69 5.02
C TYR A 96 -4.65 9.09 5.10
N PHE A 97 -5.97 9.21 4.96
CA PHE A 97 -6.65 10.49 5.15
C PHE A 97 -6.56 10.99 6.59
N ILE A 98 -6.73 10.11 7.57
CA ILE A 98 -6.54 10.46 8.98
C ILE A 98 -5.09 10.89 9.23
N LEU A 99 -4.11 10.19 8.66
CA LEU A 99 -2.69 10.57 8.73
C LEU A 99 -2.46 11.95 8.12
N THR A 100 -3.03 12.24 6.96
CA THR A 100 -2.91 13.55 6.29
C THR A 100 -3.53 14.66 7.13
N ALA A 101 -4.70 14.42 7.72
CA ALA A 101 -5.33 15.36 8.66
C ALA A 101 -4.46 15.58 9.90
N LEU A 102 -3.87 14.53 10.46
CA LEU A 102 -2.94 14.63 11.60
C LEU A 102 -1.73 15.49 11.23
N VAL A 103 -1.10 15.26 10.08
CA VAL A 103 0.02 16.08 9.58
C VAL A 103 -0.39 17.55 9.44
N PHE A 104 -1.58 17.80 8.85
CA PHE A 104 -2.11 19.15 8.73
C PHE A 104 -2.25 19.84 10.08
N PHE A 105 -2.91 19.21 11.05
CA PHE A 105 -3.13 19.80 12.39
C PHE A 105 -1.83 20.04 13.15
N VAL A 106 -0.90 19.10 13.06
CA VAL A 106 0.43 19.20 13.69
C VAL A 106 1.25 20.34 13.08
N CYS A 107 1.30 20.45 11.75
CA CYS A 107 1.98 21.54 11.06
C CYS A 107 1.30 22.89 11.33
N ARG A 108 -0.04 22.96 11.32
CA ARG A 108 -0.79 24.18 11.64
C ARG A 108 -0.42 24.73 13.01
N ARG A 109 -0.31 23.83 13.99
CA ARG A 109 -0.01 24.22 15.37
C ARG A 109 1.43 24.69 15.57
N ASN A 110 2.39 24.14 14.80
CA ASN A 110 3.81 24.41 14.99
C ASN A 110 4.42 25.43 14.00
N CYS A 111 3.85 25.53 12.78
CA CYS A 111 4.42 26.32 11.68
C CYS A 111 3.38 27.18 10.94
N GLY A 112 2.11 27.19 11.40
CA GLY A 112 1.04 28.00 10.82
C GLY A 112 0.25 27.31 9.69
N VAL A 113 -0.85 27.98 9.27
CA VAL A 113 -1.83 27.39 8.34
C VAL A 113 -1.26 27.11 6.94
N GLN A 114 -0.40 27.99 6.45
CA GLN A 114 0.15 27.85 5.09
C GLN A 114 1.16 26.70 4.99
N ALA A 115 2.00 26.56 6.01
CA ALA A 115 2.89 25.40 6.14
C ALA A 115 2.10 24.09 6.25
N ALA A 116 0.98 24.11 6.97
CA ALA A 116 0.07 22.97 7.07
C ALA A 116 -0.57 22.60 5.73
N GLY A 117 -1.05 23.59 4.99
CA GLY A 117 -1.58 23.39 3.65
C GLY A 117 -0.54 22.82 2.68
N ALA A 118 0.70 23.34 2.75
CA ALA A 118 1.81 22.82 1.97
C ALA A 118 2.14 21.36 2.33
N ALA A 119 2.18 21.05 3.63
CA ALA A 119 2.42 19.67 4.09
C ALA A 119 1.32 18.71 3.63
N ALA A 120 0.04 19.09 3.74
CA ALA A 120 -1.08 18.30 3.25
C ALA A 120 -0.99 18.08 1.73
N ALA A 121 -0.59 19.11 0.96
CA ALA A 121 -0.39 19.01 -0.47
C ALA A 121 0.72 18.00 -0.83
N VAL A 122 1.82 17.97 -0.05
CA VAL A 122 2.89 16.98 -0.19
C VAL A 122 2.35 15.56 0.05
N MET A 123 1.57 15.36 1.11
CA MET A 123 0.95 14.07 1.42
C MET A 123 0.12 13.55 0.24
N ILE A 124 -0.65 14.42 -0.37
CA ILE A 124 -1.62 14.07 -1.41
C ILE A 124 -0.96 13.83 -2.77
N SER A 125 0.08 14.60 -3.12
CA SER A 125 0.63 14.68 -4.47
C SER A 125 2.00 14.00 -4.63
N THR A 126 2.17 12.79 -4.12
CA THR A 126 3.41 12.00 -4.23
C THR A 126 3.18 10.73 -5.06
N VAL A 127 4.15 10.32 -5.87
CA VAL A 127 4.05 9.11 -6.73
C VAL A 127 3.63 7.88 -5.95
N VAL A 128 4.25 7.64 -4.80
CA VAL A 128 3.96 6.45 -3.99
C VAL A 128 2.49 6.39 -3.56
N VAL A 129 1.89 7.55 -3.27
CA VAL A 129 0.48 7.64 -2.86
C VAL A 129 -0.44 7.22 -4.00
N PHE A 130 -0.25 7.78 -5.19
CA PHE A 130 -1.06 7.41 -6.35
C PHE A 130 -0.89 5.95 -6.78
N ASP A 131 0.34 5.43 -6.69
CA ASP A 131 0.62 4.07 -7.13
C ASP A 131 0.18 3.00 -6.11
N LYS A 132 0.29 3.27 -4.81
CA LYS A 132 0.13 2.23 -3.78
C LYS A 132 -1.08 2.42 -2.86
N LEU A 133 -1.60 3.63 -2.68
CA LEU A 133 -2.74 3.86 -1.79
C LEU A 133 -4.03 3.15 -2.22
N PRO A 134 -4.34 2.99 -3.53
CA PRO A 134 -5.55 2.29 -3.96
C PRO A 134 -5.56 0.79 -3.67
N PHE A 135 -4.48 0.22 -3.16
CA PHE A 135 -4.40 -1.20 -2.79
C PHE A 135 -4.61 -1.41 -1.30
N GLY A 136 -5.37 -2.45 -0.95
CA GLY A 136 -5.58 -2.86 0.44
C GLY A 136 -4.25 -3.29 1.08
N SER A 137 -3.79 -2.56 2.11
CA SER A 137 -2.52 -2.84 2.76
C SER A 137 -2.50 -2.27 4.19
N PRO A 138 -1.91 -2.97 5.16
CA PRO A 138 -1.75 -2.48 6.53
C PRO A 138 -0.78 -1.30 6.65
N VAL A 139 0.01 -1.01 5.60
CA VAL A 139 1.12 -0.04 5.64
C VAL A 139 0.65 1.38 5.95
N ALA A 140 -0.49 1.83 5.38
CA ALA A 140 -1.03 3.15 5.66
C ALA A 140 -1.48 3.29 7.14
N LEU A 141 -2.05 2.23 7.71
CA LEU A 141 -2.41 2.18 9.13
C LEU A 141 -1.15 2.19 10.01
N THR A 142 -0.11 1.43 9.65
CA THR A 142 1.18 1.47 10.35
C THR A 142 1.78 2.88 10.32
N ALA A 143 1.78 3.56 9.17
CA ALA A 143 2.28 4.93 9.05
C ALA A 143 1.51 5.90 9.98
N LEU A 144 0.19 5.75 10.08
CA LEU A 144 -0.65 6.52 10.99
C LEU A 144 -0.27 6.26 12.46
N LEU A 145 -0.09 5.00 12.84
CA LEU A 145 0.27 4.61 14.20
C LEU A 145 1.68 5.09 14.57
N LEU A 146 2.66 4.93 13.67
CA LEU A 146 4.03 5.41 13.87
C LEU A 146 4.05 6.93 14.11
N TYR A 147 3.46 7.69 13.17
CA TYR A 147 3.49 9.15 13.26
C TYR A 147 2.65 9.67 14.42
N GLY A 148 1.47 9.09 14.65
CA GLY A 148 0.60 9.44 15.79
C GLY A 148 1.30 9.21 17.13
N GLY A 149 1.97 8.07 17.29
CA GLY A 149 2.74 7.73 18.47
C GLY A 149 3.92 8.70 18.70
N TRP A 150 4.68 9.03 17.67
CA TRP A 150 5.79 9.99 17.77
C TRP A 150 5.31 11.39 18.16
N ILE A 151 4.21 11.86 17.56
CA ILE A 151 3.65 13.17 17.89
C ILE A 151 3.07 13.19 19.30
N ALA A 152 2.36 12.15 19.72
CA ALA A 152 1.85 12.03 21.09
C ALA A 152 3.01 12.04 22.10
N TRP A 153 4.08 11.27 21.82
CA TRP A 153 5.26 11.22 22.67
C TRP A 153 5.94 12.59 22.82
N ILE A 154 6.19 13.31 21.71
CA ILE A 154 6.87 14.61 21.76
C ILE A 154 6.01 15.69 22.45
N GLU A 155 4.71 15.68 22.23
CA GLU A 155 3.78 16.62 22.89
C GLU A 155 3.80 16.43 24.42
N LEU A 156 3.80 15.20 24.88
CA LEU A 156 3.83 14.90 26.31
C LEU A 156 5.18 15.20 26.94
N THR A 157 6.27 14.92 26.26
CA THR A 157 7.62 15.14 26.77
C THR A 157 8.01 16.62 26.76
N LEU A 158 7.78 17.35 25.67
CA LEU A 158 8.22 18.74 25.53
C LEU A 158 7.25 19.72 26.17
N ARG A 159 5.94 19.56 26.01
CA ARG A 159 4.96 20.54 26.48
C ARG A 159 4.46 20.27 27.88
N ARG A 160 4.20 19.00 28.22
CA ARG A 160 3.66 18.62 29.53
C ARG A 160 4.70 18.14 30.51
N SER A 161 5.94 17.91 30.07
CA SER A 161 7.05 17.37 30.86
C SER A 161 6.72 16.08 31.61
N ASN A 162 5.70 15.34 31.15
CA ASN A 162 5.23 14.09 31.76
C ASN A 162 5.82 12.88 31.04
N TRP A 163 7.03 12.52 31.42
CA TRP A 163 7.79 11.43 30.81
C TRP A 163 7.16 10.05 31.03
N ASN A 164 6.57 9.82 32.22
CA ASN A 164 5.91 8.54 32.50
C ASN A 164 4.73 8.31 31.57
N LEU A 165 3.85 9.30 31.44
CA LEU A 165 2.70 9.21 30.53
C LEU A 165 3.14 9.10 29.07
N ALA A 166 4.21 9.78 28.67
CA ALA A 166 4.75 9.68 27.32
C ALA A 166 5.19 8.25 26.97
N TRP A 167 5.87 7.57 27.90
CA TRP A 167 6.28 6.18 27.68
C TRP A 167 5.13 5.17 27.77
N ILE A 168 4.13 5.40 28.62
CA ILE A 168 2.91 4.59 28.64
C ILE A 168 2.19 4.69 27.28
N ILE A 169 2.01 5.91 26.77
CA ILE A 169 1.38 6.11 25.45
C ILE A 169 2.24 5.52 24.33
N ALA A 170 3.57 5.66 24.40
CA ALA A 170 4.45 4.96 23.46
C ALA A 170 4.28 3.44 23.53
N GLY A 171 4.05 2.87 24.73
CA GLY A 171 3.69 1.46 24.91
C GLY A 171 2.38 1.08 24.23
N VAL A 172 1.32 1.89 24.39
CA VAL A 172 0.04 1.68 23.71
C VAL A 172 0.21 1.68 22.19
N PHE A 173 0.87 2.71 21.64
CA PHE A 173 1.15 2.74 20.19
C PHE A 173 2.06 1.59 19.77
N GLY A 174 3.08 1.26 20.56
CA GLY A 174 3.95 0.11 20.30
C GLY A 174 3.17 -1.21 20.22
N THR A 175 2.22 -1.43 21.13
CA THR A 175 1.32 -2.57 21.10
C THR A 175 0.49 -2.62 19.81
N LEU A 176 -0.14 -1.51 19.45
CA LEU A 176 -0.92 -1.42 18.20
C LEU A 176 -0.05 -1.62 16.96
N ILE A 177 1.17 -1.08 16.96
CA ILE A 177 2.14 -1.26 15.88
C ILE A 177 2.59 -2.72 15.80
N TYR A 178 2.85 -3.37 16.94
CA TYR A 178 3.18 -4.78 16.97
C TYR A 178 2.06 -5.64 16.38
N CYS A 179 0.81 -5.36 16.75
CA CYS A 179 -0.36 -6.04 16.19
C CYS A 179 -0.59 -5.74 14.70
N ASN A 180 0.01 -4.69 14.12
CA ASN A 180 -0.19 -4.30 12.72
C ASN A 180 1.00 -4.54 11.80
N ALA A 181 2.22 -4.54 12.32
CA ALA A 181 3.47 -4.64 11.56
C ALA A 181 4.52 -5.55 12.22
N GLY A 182 4.14 -6.26 13.27
CA GLY A 182 5.03 -7.19 13.97
C GLY A 182 6.24 -6.51 14.61
N PHE A 183 7.29 -7.30 14.81
CA PHE A 183 8.52 -6.86 15.47
C PHE A 183 9.26 -5.77 14.69
N THR A 184 9.27 -5.84 13.37
CA THR A 184 9.89 -4.82 12.50
C THR A 184 9.26 -3.44 12.74
N GLY A 185 7.93 -3.39 12.91
CA GLY A 185 7.22 -2.16 13.26
C GLY A 185 7.68 -1.55 14.58
N LEU A 186 7.98 -2.37 15.60
CA LEU A 186 8.54 -1.89 16.88
C LEU A 186 9.93 -1.27 16.69
N ILE A 187 10.79 -1.88 15.88
CA ILE A 187 12.11 -1.32 15.54
C ILE A 187 11.94 0.06 14.90
N TYR A 188 11.05 0.17 13.90
CA TYR A 188 10.77 1.44 13.23
C TYR A 188 10.21 2.51 14.17
N PHE A 189 9.47 2.12 15.21
CA PHE A 189 8.90 3.05 16.17
C PHE A 189 9.89 3.49 17.25
N PHE A 190 10.54 2.54 17.91
CA PHE A 190 11.35 2.82 19.12
C PHE A 190 12.77 3.28 18.82
N VAL A 191 13.43 2.74 17.79
CA VAL A 191 14.82 3.14 17.49
C VAL A 191 14.93 4.64 17.20
N PRO A 192 14.06 5.25 16.36
CA PRO A 192 14.06 6.71 16.20
C PRO A 192 13.78 7.47 17.48
N LEU A 193 12.90 6.99 18.37
CA LEU A 193 12.59 7.64 19.64
C LEU A 193 13.79 7.61 20.60
N PHE A 194 14.47 6.48 20.74
CA PHE A 194 15.65 6.37 21.61
C PHE A 194 16.82 7.22 21.12
N LEU A 195 16.93 7.46 19.81
CA LEU A 195 17.96 8.32 19.24
C LEU A 195 17.62 9.82 19.33
N GLN A 196 16.43 10.19 19.80
CA GLN A 196 16.07 11.60 20.03
C GLN A 196 16.84 12.15 21.22
N ARG A 197 17.80 13.02 20.93
CA ARG A 197 18.49 13.80 21.97
C ARG A 197 17.71 15.07 22.26
N ARG A 198 17.61 15.44 23.53
CA ARG A 198 17.11 16.78 23.88
C ARG A 198 17.90 17.84 23.13
N PRO A 199 17.23 18.87 22.60
CA PRO A 199 17.91 19.96 21.90
C PRO A 199 18.98 20.67 22.72
N LEU A 200 18.91 20.56 24.05
CA LEU A 200 19.73 21.24 25.06
C LEU A 200 20.68 20.31 25.80
N THR A 201 21.25 19.29 25.14
CA THR A 201 22.36 18.48 25.65
C THR A 201 22.08 17.37 26.67
N VAL A 202 20.86 17.22 27.15
CA VAL A 202 20.54 16.16 28.14
C VAL A 202 19.69 15.07 27.50
N TRP A 203 20.06 13.80 27.72
CA TRP A 203 19.22 12.67 27.40
C TRP A 203 17.84 12.84 28.06
N PRO A 204 16.75 12.51 27.35
CA PRO A 204 15.44 12.55 27.97
C PRO A 204 15.47 11.73 29.24
N LYS A 205 14.99 12.31 30.35
CA LYS A 205 14.80 11.56 31.57
C LYS A 205 13.84 10.40 31.24
N ILE A 206 14.35 9.20 31.34
CA ILE A 206 13.51 8.02 31.15
C ILE A 206 12.57 7.94 32.34
N GLY A 207 11.29 8.07 32.11
CA GLY A 207 10.28 7.79 33.14
C GLY A 207 10.26 6.30 33.41
N HIS A 208 11.05 5.82 34.36
CA HIS A 208 11.24 4.38 34.58
C HIS A 208 9.92 3.64 34.73
N ALA A 209 8.99 4.16 35.53
CA ALA A 209 7.68 3.55 35.71
C ALA A 209 6.88 3.46 34.40
N GLY A 210 6.82 4.55 33.64
CA GLY A 210 6.12 4.59 32.36
C GLY A 210 6.73 3.64 31.32
N LEU A 211 8.06 3.53 31.28
CA LEU A 211 8.75 2.60 30.39
C LEU A 211 8.44 1.14 30.74
N TYR A 212 8.44 0.79 32.03
CA TYR A 212 8.10 -0.56 32.49
C TYR A 212 6.66 -0.93 32.12
N TYR A 213 5.69 -0.05 32.39
CA TYR A 213 4.30 -0.30 32.00
C TYR A 213 4.13 -0.42 30.48
N GLY A 214 4.78 0.45 29.71
CA GLY A 214 4.76 0.37 28.25
C GLY A 214 5.37 -0.93 27.72
N ALA A 215 6.52 -1.35 28.25
CA ALA A 215 7.16 -2.61 27.91
C ALA A 215 6.29 -3.82 28.29
N LEU A 216 5.69 -3.79 29.50
CA LEU A 216 4.80 -4.87 29.96
C LEU A 216 3.58 -5.05 29.03
N MET A 217 2.99 -3.95 28.55
CA MET A 217 1.87 -4.01 27.60
C MET A 217 2.29 -4.69 26.29
N ILE A 218 3.45 -4.33 25.72
CA ILE A 218 3.96 -4.92 24.48
C ILE A 218 4.27 -6.40 24.68
N VAL A 219 5.01 -6.74 25.74
CA VAL A 219 5.39 -8.13 26.06
C VAL A 219 4.14 -8.98 26.33
N GLY A 220 3.20 -8.47 27.13
CA GLY A 220 1.94 -9.17 27.42
C GLY A 220 1.16 -9.48 26.15
N THR A 221 1.04 -8.50 25.24
CA THR A 221 0.36 -8.69 23.95
C THR A 221 1.13 -9.68 23.06
N ALA A 222 2.46 -9.58 23.02
CA ALA A 222 3.28 -10.51 22.24
C ALA A 222 3.14 -11.95 22.74
N LEU A 223 3.15 -12.17 24.06
CA LEU A 223 2.94 -13.50 24.65
C LEU A 223 1.53 -14.03 24.38
N THR A 224 0.51 -13.16 24.46
CA THR A 224 -0.88 -13.55 24.15
C THR A 224 -1.01 -13.97 22.68
N LEU A 225 -0.51 -13.18 21.74
CA LEU A 225 -0.55 -13.53 20.32
C LEU A 225 0.27 -14.80 20.04
N TRP A 226 1.45 -14.93 20.63
CA TRP A 226 2.27 -16.12 20.48
C TRP A 226 1.54 -17.39 20.98
N TYR A 227 0.84 -17.32 22.10
CA TYR A 227 0.06 -18.43 22.63
C TYR A 227 -1.03 -18.87 21.63
N PHE A 228 -1.79 -17.93 21.07
CA PHE A 228 -2.81 -18.26 20.07
C PHE A 228 -2.20 -18.78 18.76
N GLN A 229 -1.06 -18.24 18.35
CA GLN A 229 -0.36 -18.65 17.13
C GLN A 229 0.30 -20.04 17.25
N SER A 230 0.75 -20.42 18.44
CA SER A 230 1.42 -21.71 18.68
C SER A 230 0.54 -22.94 18.42
N ASN A 231 -0.78 -22.76 18.42
CA ASN A 231 -1.74 -23.82 18.13
C ASN A 231 -2.07 -23.96 16.63
N ILE A 232 -1.54 -23.06 15.78
CA ILE A 232 -1.79 -23.06 14.35
C ILE A 232 -0.54 -23.59 13.64
N PRO A 233 -0.69 -24.52 12.67
CA PRO A 233 0.47 -25.01 11.95
C PRO A 233 1.15 -23.87 11.16
N PRO A 234 2.49 -23.80 11.18
CA PRO A 234 3.23 -22.83 10.40
C PRO A 234 3.01 -23.11 8.89
N ALA A 235 3.09 -22.07 8.09
CA ALA A 235 3.06 -22.23 6.63
C ALA A 235 4.22 -23.14 6.19
N PRO A 236 4.00 -24.09 5.26
CA PRO A 236 5.07 -24.94 4.77
C PRO A 236 6.19 -24.12 4.11
N ASP A 237 7.42 -24.62 4.22
CA ASP A 237 8.64 -23.91 3.75
C ASP A 237 8.57 -23.46 2.29
N SER A 238 7.82 -24.22 1.47
CA SER A 238 7.54 -23.86 0.08
C SER A 238 6.69 -22.59 -0.09
N GLN A 239 5.97 -22.14 0.96
CA GLN A 239 5.23 -20.88 0.98
C GLN A 239 6.07 -19.71 1.53
N LEU A 240 7.18 -20.01 2.21
CA LEU A 240 8.12 -18.98 2.60
C LEU A 240 8.69 -18.34 1.33
N ALA A 241 8.66 -17.02 1.29
CA ALA A 241 9.18 -16.26 0.15
C ALA A 241 10.56 -16.77 -0.24
N ALA A 242 10.79 -16.95 -1.54
CA ALA A 242 12.08 -17.39 -2.06
C ALA A 242 13.20 -16.62 -1.36
N GLU A 243 14.11 -17.33 -0.71
CA GLU A 243 15.21 -16.74 0.03
C GLU A 243 15.95 -15.75 -0.88
N MET A 244 15.97 -14.50 -0.44
CA MET A 244 16.65 -13.44 -1.19
C MET A 244 18.13 -13.79 -1.27
N THR A 245 18.66 -13.98 -2.47
CA THR A 245 20.10 -14.25 -2.64
C THR A 245 20.92 -13.04 -2.15
N THR A 246 22.16 -13.28 -1.71
CA THR A 246 23.06 -12.20 -1.29
C THR A 246 23.23 -11.16 -2.40
N GLY A 247 23.24 -11.59 -3.68
CA GLY A 247 23.31 -10.70 -4.84
C GLY A 247 22.09 -9.80 -4.98
N ASP A 248 20.89 -10.34 -4.81
CA ASP A 248 19.64 -9.59 -4.85
C ASP A 248 19.56 -8.56 -3.73
N TYR A 249 20.02 -8.93 -2.52
CA TYR A 249 20.09 -8.01 -1.40
C TYR A 249 21.04 -6.84 -1.67
N LEU A 250 22.25 -7.11 -2.16
CA LEU A 250 23.19 -6.05 -2.51
C LEU A 250 22.65 -5.13 -3.60
N MET A 251 22.00 -5.70 -4.62
CA MET A 251 21.37 -4.92 -5.68
C MET A 251 20.25 -4.04 -5.11
N LYS A 252 19.41 -4.58 -4.21
CA LYS A 252 18.38 -3.82 -3.50
C LYS A 252 18.98 -2.65 -2.72
N VAL A 253 20.01 -2.90 -1.91
CA VAL A 253 20.68 -1.87 -1.11
C VAL A 253 21.26 -0.77 -2.00
N LEU A 254 21.86 -1.13 -3.13
CA LEU A 254 22.43 -0.16 -4.07
C LEU A 254 21.37 0.70 -4.76
N LEU A 255 20.26 0.09 -5.17
CA LEU A 255 19.21 0.77 -5.94
C LEU A 255 18.18 1.48 -5.07
N PHE A 256 18.05 1.15 -3.79
CA PHE A 256 17.03 1.69 -2.90
C PHE A 256 16.99 3.23 -2.85
N PRO A 257 18.12 3.97 -2.70
CA PRO A 257 18.07 5.42 -2.65
C PRO A 257 17.50 6.04 -3.94
N PHE A 258 17.83 5.45 -5.08
CA PHE A 258 17.35 5.90 -6.37
C PHE A 258 15.85 5.65 -6.53
N PHE A 259 15.39 4.44 -6.18
CA PHE A 259 13.96 4.13 -6.18
C PHE A 259 13.18 4.98 -5.19
N ALA A 260 13.70 5.17 -3.98
CA ALA A 260 13.07 6.03 -2.98
C ALA A 260 12.95 7.48 -3.50
N PHE A 261 14.01 8.02 -4.12
CA PHE A 261 13.99 9.34 -4.71
C PHE A 261 12.90 9.49 -5.78
N ILE A 262 12.79 8.54 -6.71
CA ILE A 262 11.76 8.56 -7.78
C ILE A 262 10.35 8.41 -7.18
N ARG A 263 10.15 7.49 -6.24
CA ARG A 263 8.84 7.24 -5.63
C ARG A 263 8.34 8.40 -4.79
N LEU A 264 9.24 9.23 -4.27
CA LEU A 264 8.92 10.42 -3.48
C LEU A 264 8.83 11.71 -4.32
N LEU A 265 8.94 11.62 -5.65
CA LEU A 265 8.69 12.76 -6.54
C LEU A 265 7.25 13.29 -6.36
N PRO A 266 7.05 14.61 -6.61
CA PRO A 266 8.02 15.64 -6.96
C PRO A 266 8.79 16.20 -5.74
N TRP A 267 8.45 15.77 -4.54
CA TRP A 267 8.88 16.39 -3.30
C TRP A 267 10.28 15.99 -2.87
N SER A 268 10.79 14.87 -3.36
CA SER A 268 12.19 14.47 -3.14
C SER A 268 13.19 15.53 -3.60
N ILE A 269 12.84 16.32 -4.63
CA ILE A 269 13.65 17.43 -5.11
C ILE A 269 13.86 18.50 -4.02
N PHE A 270 12.91 18.67 -3.10
CA PHE A 270 12.97 19.69 -2.05
C PHE A 270 13.55 19.15 -0.72
N LEU A 271 13.86 17.86 -0.64
CA LEU A 271 14.38 17.25 0.58
C LEU A 271 15.75 17.80 1.03
N TRP A 272 16.50 18.45 0.13
CA TRP A 272 17.73 19.11 0.52
C TRP A 272 17.51 20.31 1.46
N ALA A 273 16.38 21.00 1.33
CA ALA A 273 16.13 22.24 2.07
C ALA A 273 16.14 22.05 3.60
N PRO A 274 15.49 21.04 4.21
CA PRO A 274 15.56 20.77 5.64
C PRO A 274 16.96 20.42 6.16
N PHE A 275 17.89 20.02 5.30
CA PHE A 275 19.26 19.64 5.67
C PHE A 275 20.29 20.73 5.35
N CYS A 276 19.90 21.79 4.66
CA CYS A 276 20.79 22.90 4.36
C CYS A 276 21.05 23.75 5.61
N ALA A 277 22.31 23.76 6.08
CA ALA A 277 22.71 24.47 7.30
C ALA A 277 22.34 25.97 7.27
N ALA A 278 22.40 26.61 6.09
CA ALA A 278 22.04 28.02 5.93
C ALA A 278 20.53 28.30 6.07
N LEU A 279 19.67 27.31 5.90
CA LEU A 279 18.22 27.47 5.96
C LEU A 279 17.64 27.06 7.32
N ILE A 280 18.32 26.23 8.08
CA ILE A 280 17.86 25.75 9.39
C ILE A 280 17.55 26.88 10.39
N PRO A 281 18.38 27.93 10.53
CA PRO A 281 18.10 29.01 11.45
C PRO A 281 16.87 29.86 11.09
N LEU A 282 16.45 29.81 9.83
CA LEU A 282 15.31 30.56 9.32
C LEU A 282 13.96 29.86 9.59
N GLN A 283 13.98 28.66 10.16
CA GLN A 283 12.79 27.89 10.46
C GLN A 283 12.04 28.43 11.67
N ASP A 284 10.71 28.55 11.61
CA ASP A 284 9.87 29.07 12.68
C ASP A 284 10.00 28.26 13.99
N ASN A 285 10.10 26.92 13.86
CA ASN A 285 10.25 26.04 15.01
C ASN A 285 11.41 25.04 14.77
N PRO A 286 12.66 25.42 15.15
CA PRO A 286 13.84 24.60 14.90
C PRO A 286 13.84 23.27 15.67
N LEU A 287 13.19 23.21 16.86
CA LEU A 287 13.07 22.00 17.66
C LEU A 287 12.20 20.95 16.96
N PHE A 288 11.06 21.40 16.47
CA PHE A 288 10.14 20.58 15.70
C PHE A 288 10.80 20.05 14.41
N GLY A 289 11.51 20.92 13.70
CA GLY A 289 12.26 20.52 12.52
C GLY A 289 13.39 19.53 12.82
N LYS A 290 14.13 19.71 13.93
CA LYS A 290 15.18 18.78 14.34
C LYS A 290 14.62 17.39 14.66
N PHE A 291 13.48 17.34 15.37
CA PHE A 291 12.79 16.09 15.68
C PHE A 291 12.47 15.29 14.43
N HIS A 292 11.82 15.93 13.44
CA HIS A 292 11.44 15.25 12.20
C HIS A 292 12.64 14.84 11.35
N ARG A 293 13.72 15.63 11.31
CA ARG A 293 14.96 15.26 10.61
C ARG A 293 15.60 14.00 11.18
N ILE A 294 15.67 13.88 12.50
CA ILE A 294 16.23 12.70 13.15
C ILE A 294 15.36 11.48 12.85
N LEU A 295 14.04 11.60 13.03
CA LEU A 295 13.11 10.50 12.69
C LEU A 295 13.27 10.06 11.22
N PHE A 296 13.34 11.03 10.31
CA PHE A 296 13.47 10.75 8.88
C PHE A 296 14.77 10.03 8.55
N ILE A 297 15.93 10.52 9.04
CA ILE A 297 17.22 9.89 8.76
C ILE A 297 17.25 8.47 9.31
N VAL A 298 16.85 8.29 10.57
CA VAL A 298 16.91 6.98 11.22
C VAL A 298 15.97 5.99 10.51
N LEU A 299 14.74 6.41 10.23
CA LEU A 299 13.79 5.54 9.54
C LEU A 299 14.20 5.22 8.10
N LEU A 300 14.76 6.20 7.37
CA LEU A 300 15.29 5.99 6.03
C LEU A 300 16.42 4.95 6.04
N VAL A 301 17.33 5.04 7.01
CA VAL A 301 18.43 4.06 7.17
C VAL A 301 17.88 2.68 7.51
N LEU A 302 16.92 2.59 8.43
CA LEU A 302 16.29 1.32 8.78
C LEU A 302 15.61 0.67 7.57
N LEU A 303 14.83 1.43 6.80
CA LEU A 303 14.17 0.93 5.58
C LEU A 303 15.19 0.56 4.49
N TRP A 304 16.30 1.26 4.41
CA TRP A 304 17.34 1.00 3.42
C TRP A 304 17.99 -0.37 3.62
N PHE A 305 18.28 -0.73 4.86
CA PHE A 305 18.96 -1.99 5.20
C PHE A 305 18.01 -3.14 5.54
N ASP A 306 16.69 -2.91 5.63
CA ASP A 306 15.74 -3.98 5.86
C ASP A 306 15.52 -4.83 4.59
N PRO A 307 15.88 -6.12 4.59
CA PRO A 307 15.68 -7.00 3.43
C PRO A 307 14.20 -7.16 3.05
N ALA A 308 13.30 -7.10 4.01
CA ALA A 308 11.85 -7.24 3.80
C ALA A 308 11.18 -5.95 3.30
N SER A 309 11.87 -4.79 3.37
CA SER A 309 11.27 -3.51 2.97
C SER A 309 10.87 -3.48 1.50
N SER A 310 9.71 -2.90 1.24
CA SER A 310 9.13 -2.74 -0.09
C SER A 310 8.91 -1.26 -0.45
N SER A 311 8.54 -1.00 -1.69
CA SER A 311 8.20 0.38 -2.10
C SER A 311 6.96 0.94 -1.37
N ARG A 312 6.15 0.10 -0.74
CA ARG A 312 4.99 0.51 0.07
C ARG A 312 5.43 1.11 1.40
N ASP A 313 6.53 0.63 1.98
CA ASP A 313 7.01 1.08 3.28
C ASP A 313 7.52 2.52 3.27
N LEU A 314 7.72 3.10 2.08
CA LEU A 314 7.97 4.54 1.92
C LEU A 314 6.81 5.41 2.45
N PHE A 315 5.61 4.85 2.64
CA PHE A 315 4.51 5.53 3.34
C PHE A 315 4.89 5.97 4.75
N TYR A 316 5.77 5.24 5.43
CA TYR A 316 6.27 5.61 6.77
C TYR A 316 7.06 6.92 6.76
N LEU A 317 7.74 7.23 5.65
CA LEU A 317 8.50 8.48 5.47
C LEU A 317 7.61 9.67 5.10
N MET A 318 6.44 9.42 4.52
CA MET A 318 5.58 10.48 3.97
C MET A 318 5.23 11.58 4.97
N PRO A 319 4.74 11.30 6.20
CA PRO A 319 4.39 12.33 7.15
C PRO A 319 5.61 13.16 7.60
N LEU A 320 6.79 12.54 7.65
CA LEU A 320 8.05 13.20 8.01
C LEU A 320 8.49 14.16 6.89
N ILE A 321 8.47 13.69 5.65
CA ILE A 321 8.79 14.49 4.46
C ILE A 321 7.83 15.67 4.35
N ALA A 322 6.54 15.41 4.44
CA ALA A 322 5.51 16.43 4.33
C ALA A 322 5.67 17.51 5.40
N THR A 323 5.91 17.10 6.64
CA THR A 323 6.13 18.03 7.77
C THR A 323 7.42 18.83 7.58
N MET A 324 8.52 18.19 7.19
CA MET A 324 9.79 18.88 6.95
C MET A 324 9.66 19.89 5.81
N ILE A 325 9.15 19.47 4.66
CA ILE A 325 9.02 20.35 3.49
C ILE A 325 8.01 21.46 3.77
N GLY A 326 6.88 21.13 4.40
CA GLY A 326 5.86 22.12 4.79
C GLY A 326 6.43 23.21 5.72
N SER A 327 7.28 22.85 6.70
CA SER A 327 7.91 23.80 7.61
C SER A 327 8.89 24.75 6.91
N PHE A 328 9.42 24.38 5.73
CA PHE A 328 10.29 25.23 4.90
C PHE A 328 9.55 25.93 3.77
N TYR A 329 8.21 25.78 3.68
CA TYR A 329 7.39 26.33 2.61
C TYR A 329 7.71 27.80 2.27
N TRP A 330 7.68 28.68 3.28
CA TRP A 330 7.92 30.10 3.08
C TRP A 330 9.30 30.41 2.53
N ILE A 331 10.31 29.72 3.03
CA ILE A 331 11.70 29.92 2.62
C ILE A 331 11.87 29.51 1.15
N ILE A 332 11.29 28.36 0.78
CA ILE A 332 11.35 27.83 -0.59
C ILE A 332 10.62 28.77 -1.55
N VAL A 333 9.39 29.18 -1.22
CA VAL A 333 8.58 30.04 -2.08
C VAL A 333 9.21 31.42 -2.24
N ARG A 334 9.72 32.00 -1.17
CA ARG A 334 10.34 33.33 -1.22
C ARG A 334 11.64 33.36 -2.01
N ARG A 335 12.44 32.30 -1.90
CA ARG A 335 13.78 32.28 -2.51
C ARG A 335 13.78 31.73 -3.93
N TYR A 336 12.91 30.79 -4.22
CA TYR A 336 12.92 30.04 -5.49
C TYR A 336 11.61 30.13 -6.28
N GLY A 337 10.61 30.87 -5.82
CA GLY A 337 9.27 30.92 -6.40
C GLY A 337 9.24 31.27 -7.90
N GLU A 338 10.04 32.24 -8.34
CA GLU A 338 10.11 32.62 -9.74
C GLU A 338 10.68 31.51 -10.62
N LYS A 339 11.76 30.86 -10.17
CA LYS A 339 12.37 29.73 -10.90
C LYS A 339 11.41 28.54 -10.97
N ILE A 340 10.75 28.23 -9.85
CA ILE A 340 9.75 27.16 -9.77
C ILE A 340 8.61 27.46 -10.75
N CYS A 341 8.13 28.69 -10.81
CA CYS A 341 7.04 29.07 -11.70
C CYS A 341 7.43 28.94 -13.20
N SER A 342 8.67 29.28 -13.55
CA SER A 342 9.17 29.14 -14.91
C SER A 342 9.30 27.68 -15.34
N VAL A 343 9.88 26.82 -14.47
CA VAL A 343 10.00 25.38 -14.74
C VAL A 343 8.62 24.72 -14.79
N SER A 344 7.71 25.10 -13.91
CA SER A 344 6.33 24.59 -13.90
C SER A 344 5.58 24.93 -15.20
N CYS A 345 5.86 26.09 -15.82
CA CYS A 345 5.25 26.43 -17.10
C CYS A 345 5.74 25.51 -18.23
N LEU A 346 7.04 25.22 -18.29
CA LEU A 346 7.59 24.27 -19.25
C LEU A 346 6.98 22.88 -19.04
N TYR A 347 6.90 22.45 -17.79
CA TYR A 347 6.29 21.17 -17.44
C TYR A 347 4.81 21.10 -17.84
N ALA A 348 4.04 22.20 -17.68
CA ALA A 348 2.66 22.28 -18.11
C ALA A 348 2.51 22.05 -19.63
N TRP A 349 3.39 22.61 -20.45
CA TRP A 349 3.41 22.36 -21.88
C TRP A 349 3.75 20.91 -22.23
N CYS A 350 4.74 20.32 -21.53
CA CYS A 350 5.06 18.89 -21.71
C CYS A 350 3.88 18.00 -21.33
N LEU A 351 3.17 18.31 -20.23
CA LEU A 351 1.99 17.57 -19.80
C LEU A 351 0.84 17.71 -20.81
N LEU A 352 0.64 18.90 -21.40
CA LEU A 352 -0.35 19.11 -22.45
C LEU A 352 -0.02 18.24 -23.69
N ALA A 353 1.23 18.26 -24.13
CA ALA A 353 1.66 17.42 -25.24
C ALA A 353 1.45 15.92 -24.95
N ALA A 354 1.81 15.47 -23.74
CA ALA A 354 1.59 14.09 -23.31
C ALA A 354 0.08 13.74 -23.26
N THR A 355 -0.77 14.67 -22.83
CA THR A 355 -2.24 14.47 -22.81
C THR A 355 -2.80 14.34 -24.23
N VAL A 356 -2.32 15.16 -25.17
CA VAL A 356 -2.71 15.07 -26.58
C VAL A 356 -2.24 13.74 -27.19
N LEU A 357 -1.01 13.31 -26.89
CA LEU A 357 -0.49 12.02 -27.37
C LEU A 357 -1.29 10.84 -26.79
N ALA A 358 -1.66 10.89 -25.51
CA ALA A 358 -2.51 9.87 -24.89
C ALA A 358 -3.92 9.86 -25.52
N ALA A 359 -4.49 11.03 -25.79
CA ALA A 359 -5.77 11.14 -26.47
C ALA A 359 -5.68 10.54 -27.90
N LEU A 360 -4.66 10.87 -28.66
CA LEU A 360 -4.43 10.28 -29.97
C LEU A 360 -4.28 8.76 -29.88
N PHE A 361 -3.51 8.26 -28.93
CA PHE A 361 -3.34 6.83 -28.68
C PHE A 361 -4.67 6.13 -28.39
N LEU A 362 -5.55 6.74 -27.58
CA LEU A 362 -6.82 6.16 -27.18
C LEU A 362 -7.92 6.28 -28.26
N PHE A 363 -7.93 7.35 -29.06
CA PHE A 363 -9.02 7.63 -30.00
C PHE A 363 -8.70 7.30 -31.46
N LEU A 364 -7.43 7.13 -31.84
CA LEU A 364 -7.09 6.72 -33.20
C LEU A 364 -7.63 5.32 -33.53
N PRO A 365 -8.10 5.05 -34.77
CA PRO A 365 -8.46 3.70 -35.22
C PRO A 365 -7.31 2.70 -35.01
N VAL A 366 -7.65 1.47 -34.61
CA VAL A 366 -6.65 0.42 -34.29
C VAL A 366 -5.76 0.13 -35.51
N GLU A 367 -6.31 0.19 -36.70
CA GLU A 367 -5.61 -0.07 -37.95
C GLU A 367 -4.48 0.93 -38.18
N ILE A 368 -4.77 2.24 -38.03
CA ILE A 368 -3.77 3.31 -38.19
C ILE A 368 -2.70 3.23 -37.10
N LEU A 369 -3.16 2.99 -35.87
CA LEU A 369 -2.26 2.90 -34.72
C LEU A 369 -1.32 1.68 -34.84
N SER A 370 -1.84 0.53 -35.29
CA SER A 370 -1.04 -0.68 -35.48
C SER A 370 0.08 -0.48 -36.50
N GLU A 371 -0.20 0.24 -37.56
CA GLU A 371 0.81 0.55 -38.58
C GLU A 371 1.91 1.47 -38.03
N ILE A 372 1.53 2.50 -37.25
CA ILE A 372 2.47 3.43 -36.61
C ILE A 372 3.33 2.70 -35.58
N LEU A 373 2.72 1.95 -34.66
CA LEU A 373 3.42 1.25 -33.56
C LEU A 373 4.33 0.14 -34.08
N ARG A 374 3.95 -0.54 -35.18
CA ARG A 374 4.78 -1.54 -35.82
C ARG A 374 6.05 -0.94 -36.44
N LYS A 375 5.93 0.25 -37.04
CA LYS A 375 7.09 1.01 -37.59
C LYS A 375 8.07 1.45 -36.50
N VAL A 376 7.58 1.66 -35.25
CA VAL A 376 8.38 2.13 -34.11
C VAL A 376 8.82 0.98 -33.18
N ASN A 377 8.55 -0.28 -33.54
CA ASN A 377 8.84 -1.47 -32.69
C ASN A 377 8.16 -1.46 -31.30
N LEU A 378 7.00 -0.81 -31.18
CA LEU A 378 6.22 -0.70 -29.94
C LEU A 378 4.93 -1.55 -30.00
N GLY A 379 4.97 -2.71 -30.65
CA GLY A 379 3.82 -3.60 -30.83
C GLY A 379 3.12 -4.04 -29.54
N SER A 380 3.86 -4.17 -28.45
CA SER A 380 3.30 -4.50 -27.13
C SER A 380 2.28 -3.47 -26.60
N LEU A 381 2.35 -2.22 -27.06
CA LEU A 381 1.36 -1.20 -26.72
C LEU A 381 -0.01 -1.43 -27.39
N LEU A 382 -0.07 -2.25 -28.44
CA LEU A 382 -1.33 -2.63 -29.08
C LEU A 382 -2.17 -3.54 -28.20
N GLU A 383 -1.54 -4.45 -27.47
CA GLU A 383 -2.22 -5.34 -26.51
C GLU A 383 -2.89 -4.53 -25.40
N VAL A 384 -2.21 -3.46 -24.94
CA VAL A 384 -2.74 -2.52 -23.95
C VAL A 384 -4.04 -1.86 -24.42
N ARG A 385 -4.19 -1.64 -25.72
CA ARG A 385 -5.37 -1.00 -26.29
C ARG A 385 -6.48 -1.98 -26.68
N GLN A 386 -6.17 -3.17 -27.19
CA GLN A 386 -7.18 -4.18 -27.55
C GLN A 386 -8.02 -4.61 -26.36
N SER A 387 -7.47 -4.45 -25.19
CA SER A 387 -8.12 -4.66 -23.92
C SER A 387 -9.03 -3.49 -23.46
N ALA A 388 -9.29 -2.50 -24.31
CA ALA A 388 -9.86 -1.23 -23.91
C ALA A 388 -11.32 -1.33 -23.45
N LEU A 389 -11.55 -0.73 -22.29
CA LEU A 389 -12.86 -0.32 -21.80
C LEU A 389 -13.55 0.60 -22.83
N PRO A 390 -14.88 0.71 -22.78
CA PRO A 390 -15.59 1.69 -23.57
C PRO A 390 -14.96 3.07 -23.48
N LEU A 391 -14.73 3.72 -24.60
CA LEU A 391 -14.02 5.01 -24.73
C LEU A 391 -14.55 6.10 -23.80
N TRP A 392 -15.84 6.07 -23.47
CA TRP A 392 -16.45 7.04 -22.57
C TRP A 392 -15.88 7.03 -21.14
N TYR A 393 -15.29 5.92 -20.67
CA TYR A 393 -14.59 5.87 -19.37
C TYR A 393 -13.27 6.65 -19.39
N SER A 394 -12.60 6.71 -20.54
CA SER A 394 -11.32 7.41 -20.69
C SER A 394 -11.46 8.91 -20.91
N ILE A 395 -12.65 9.39 -21.31
CA ILE A 395 -12.88 10.82 -21.55
C ILE A 395 -12.66 11.68 -20.30
N PRO A 396 -13.28 11.38 -19.13
CA PRO A 396 -13.04 12.18 -17.92
C PRO A 396 -11.57 12.14 -17.49
N GLU A 397 -10.92 11.00 -17.65
CA GLU A 397 -9.52 10.80 -17.28
C GLU A 397 -8.54 11.65 -18.09
N LEU A 398 -8.87 11.97 -19.34
CA LEU A 398 -8.09 12.87 -20.19
C LEU A 398 -8.48 14.33 -20.02
N LEU A 399 -9.77 14.61 -19.81
CA LEU A 399 -10.25 15.98 -19.63
C LEU A 399 -9.70 16.64 -18.36
N VAL A 400 -9.55 15.88 -17.26
CA VAL A 400 -9.05 16.44 -16.00
C VAL A 400 -7.59 16.90 -16.11
N PRO A 401 -6.62 16.13 -16.63
CA PRO A 401 -5.27 16.63 -16.88
C PRO A 401 -5.24 17.84 -17.80
N ALA A 402 -6.03 17.84 -18.88
CA ALA A 402 -6.13 18.99 -19.77
C ALA A 402 -6.67 20.25 -19.07
N ALA A 403 -7.73 20.10 -18.27
CA ALA A 403 -8.30 21.18 -17.47
C ALA A 403 -7.30 21.71 -16.41
N VAL A 404 -6.53 20.82 -15.78
CA VAL A 404 -5.46 21.18 -14.84
C VAL A 404 -4.38 22.01 -15.54
N VAL A 405 -3.91 21.58 -16.70
CA VAL A 405 -2.91 22.33 -17.48
C VAL A 405 -3.45 23.70 -17.86
N PHE A 406 -4.68 23.76 -18.36
CA PHE A 406 -5.33 24.99 -18.75
C PHE A 406 -5.47 25.95 -17.56
N ALA A 407 -5.93 25.45 -16.40
CA ALA A 407 -6.04 26.21 -15.16
C ALA A 407 -4.67 26.76 -14.70
N VAL A 408 -3.62 25.94 -14.78
CA VAL A 408 -2.25 26.37 -14.44
C VAL A 408 -1.77 27.46 -15.38
N LEU A 409 -1.93 27.31 -16.69
CA LEU A 409 -1.47 28.30 -17.67
C LEU A 409 -2.20 29.64 -17.54
N LEU A 410 -3.52 29.63 -17.25
CA LEU A 410 -4.33 30.84 -17.05
C LEU A 410 -4.06 31.52 -15.70
N CYS A 411 -3.94 30.72 -14.66
CA CYS A 411 -3.94 31.22 -13.29
C CYS A 411 -2.54 31.29 -12.64
N ARG A 412 -1.47 30.90 -13.35
CA ARG A 412 -0.10 30.80 -12.81
C ARG A 412 0.43 32.04 -12.06
N ARG A 413 -0.01 33.24 -12.46
CA ARG A 413 0.38 34.49 -11.82
C ARG A 413 -0.43 34.83 -10.57
N ARG A 414 -1.57 34.13 -10.36
CA ARG A 414 -2.52 34.38 -9.26
C ARG A 414 -2.49 33.30 -8.20
N ILE A 415 -1.84 32.18 -8.47
CA ILE A 415 -1.80 31.01 -7.62
C ILE A 415 -0.39 30.84 -7.06
N SER A 416 -0.30 30.32 -5.83
CA SER A 416 0.97 29.93 -5.22
C SER A 416 1.69 28.91 -6.11
N CYS A 417 3.00 29.10 -6.33
CA CYS A 417 3.83 28.17 -7.12
C CYS A 417 3.78 26.74 -6.57
N TRP A 418 3.53 26.57 -5.27
CA TRP A 418 3.36 25.28 -4.64
C TRP A 418 2.13 24.54 -5.10
N LEU A 419 0.99 25.22 -5.16
CA LEU A 419 -0.24 24.66 -5.71
C LEU A 419 -0.10 24.33 -7.19
N VAL A 420 0.66 25.13 -7.95
CA VAL A 420 0.96 24.84 -9.35
C VAL A 420 1.70 23.51 -9.49
N ILE A 421 2.72 23.26 -8.65
CA ILE A 421 3.43 21.96 -8.66
C ILE A 421 2.47 20.82 -8.32
N CYS A 422 1.66 20.98 -7.28
CA CYS A 422 0.68 19.96 -6.89
C CYS A 422 -0.29 19.63 -8.02
N MET A 423 -0.86 20.66 -8.66
CA MET A 423 -1.81 20.50 -9.76
C MET A 423 -1.18 19.76 -10.94
N LEU A 424 -0.02 20.20 -11.38
CA LEU A 424 0.67 19.59 -12.52
C LEU A 424 1.03 18.13 -12.23
N PHE A 425 1.47 17.85 -11.01
CA PHE A 425 1.81 16.50 -10.64
C PHE A 425 0.57 15.60 -10.52
N CYS A 426 -0.52 16.08 -9.94
CA CYS A 426 -1.79 15.37 -9.95
C CYS A 426 -2.29 15.12 -11.37
N GLY A 427 -2.19 16.10 -12.26
CA GLY A 427 -2.52 15.94 -13.68
C GLY A 427 -1.69 14.87 -14.36
N THR A 428 -0.39 14.80 -14.06
CA THR A 428 0.51 13.75 -14.59
C THR A 428 0.10 12.36 -14.10
N MET A 429 -0.21 12.25 -12.81
CA MET A 429 -0.63 10.98 -12.23
C MET A 429 -1.97 10.51 -12.76
N LEU A 430 -2.91 11.42 -12.98
CA LEU A 430 -4.18 11.10 -13.62
C LEU A 430 -3.99 10.65 -15.08
N LEU A 431 -3.13 11.33 -15.83
CA LEU A 431 -2.77 10.92 -17.19
C LEU A 431 -2.14 9.53 -17.19
N TYR A 432 -1.22 9.26 -16.28
CA TYR A 432 -0.62 7.94 -16.12
C TYR A 432 -1.67 6.88 -15.75
N SER A 433 -2.59 7.21 -14.85
CA SER A 433 -3.68 6.33 -14.47
C SER A 433 -4.63 6.04 -15.64
N SER A 434 -4.93 7.03 -16.49
CA SER A 434 -5.82 6.86 -17.65
C SER A 434 -5.25 5.89 -18.70
N VAL A 435 -3.94 5.87 -18.87
CA VAL A 435 -3.26 4.93 -19.78
C VAL A 435 -3.10 3.55 -19.14
N ARG A 436 -2.77 3.49 -17.86
CA ARG A 436 -2.49 2.23 -17.16
C ARG A 436 -3.73 1.51 -16.64
N ALA A 437 -4.78 2.22 -16.26
CA ALA A 437 -5.96 1.62 -15.66
C ALA A 437 -6.73 0.68 -16.61
N PRO A 438 -6.90 0.97 -17.90
CA PRO A 438 -7.46 0.02 -18.86
C PRO A 438 -6.66 -1.28 -18.92
N TYR A 439 -5.33 -1.19 -19.01
CA TYR A 439 -4.42 -2.34 -19.02
C TYR A 439 -4.57 -3.22 -17.78
N LEU A 440 -4.62 -2.62 -16.57
CA LEU A 440 -4.81 -3.37 -15.33
C LEU A 440 -6.19 -4.03 -15.20
N ARG A 441 -7.20 -3.53 -15.91
CA ARG A 441 -8.56 -4.09 -15.86
C ARG A 441 -8.74 -5.28 -16.79
N THR A 442 -8.02 -5.30 -17.89
CA THR A 442 -8.17 -6.31 -18.92
C THR A 442 -7.26 -7.49 -18.71
N GLN A 443 -6.17 -7.30 -17.97
CA GLN A 443 -5.36 -8.39 -17.44
C GLN A 443 -5.91 -8.90 -16.09
N ASN A 444 -7.22 -9.08 -15.98
CA ASN A 444 -7.84 -9.80 -14.87
C ASN A 444 -7.62 -11.31 -15.03
N GLU A 445 -6.36 -11.70 -15.30
CA GLU A 445 -5.96 -13.10 -15.49
C GLU A 445 -6.40 -13.98 -14.32
N LYS A 446 -6.28 -13.46 -13.10
CA LYS A 446 -6.67 -14.17 -11.87
C LYS A 446 -8.19 -14.38 -11.80
N GLN A 447 -8.96 -13.34 -12.10
CA GLN A 447 -10.42 -13.43 -12.10
C GLN A 447 -10.93 -14.30 -13.25
N PHE A 448 -10.30 -14.22 -14.42
CA PHE A 448 -10.64 -15.05 -15.56
C PHE A 448 -10.30 -16.52 -15.29
N PHE A 449 -9.13 -16.78 -14.72
CA PHE A 449 -8.74 -18.12 -14.30
C PHE A 449 -9.65 -18.67 -13.20
N ALA A 450 -9.97 -17.84 -12.19
CA ALA A 450 -10.92 -18.22 -11.15
C ALA A 450 -12.30 -18.57 -11.72
N GLY A 451 -12.80 -17.81 -12.69
CA GLY A 451 -14.05 -18.13 -13.38
C GLY A 451 -14.01 -19.46 -14.14
N LYS A 452 -12.88 -19.79 -14.77
CA LYS A 452 -12.68 -21.10 -15.39
C LYS A 452 -12.72 -22.23 -14.35
N LEU A 453 -11.99 -22.05 -13.23
CA LEU A 453 -12.00 -23.04 -12.14
C LEU A 453 -13.39 -23.20 -11.54
N GLN A 454 -14.10 -22.11 -11.30
CA GLN A 454 -15.46 -22.14 -10.79
C GLN A 454 -16.39 -22.95 -11.69
N ASN A 455 -16.36 -22.70 -13.00
CA ASN A 455 -17.15 -23.48 -13.97
C ASN A 455 -16.82 -24.97 -13.93
N ILE A 456 -15.54 -25.35 -13.77
CA ILE A 456 -15.13 -26.74 -13.66
C ILE A 456 -15.68 -27.35 -12.36
N PHE A 457 -15.57 -26.66 -11.24
CA PHE A 457 -16.02 -27.14 -9.94
C PHE A 457 -17.56 -27.25 -9.87
N GLU A 458 -18.28 -26.29 -10.43
CA GLU A 458 -19.75 -26.33 -10.54
C GLU A 458 -20.21 -27.50 -11.42
N THR A 459 -19.50 -27.79 -12.52
CA THR A 459 -19.79 -28.96 -13.38
C THR A 459 -19.61 -30.27 -12.62
N GLN A 460 -18.73 -30.31 -11.63
CA GLN A 460 -18.51 -31.47 -10.76
C GLN A 460 -19.46 -31.48 -9.54
N ASN A 461 -20.41 -30.53 -9.43
CA ASN A 461 -21.34 -30.40 -8.32
C ASN A 461 -20.63 -30.24 -6.94
N LEU A 462 -19.49 -29.56 -6.91
CA LEU A 462 -18.76 -29.29 -5.67
C LEU A 462 -19.49 -28.25 -4.82
N ASP A 463 -19.65 -28.53 -3.54
CA ASP A 463 -20.25 -27.60 -2.57
C ASP A 463 -19.19 -26.62 -2.05
N HIS A 464 -19.38 -25.32 -2.27
CA HIS A 464 -18.47 -24.25 -1.85
C HIS A 464 -18.18 -24.25 -0.36
N GLU A 465 -19.16 -24.63 0.48
CA GLU A 465 -19.02 -24.55 1.93
C GLU A 465 -18.31 -25.78 2.53
N LYS A 466 -18.40 -26.94 1.86
CA LYS A 466 -17.94 -28.22 2.41
C LYS A 466 -16.65 -28.71 1.78
N GLU A 467 -16.45 -28.40 0.50
CA GLU A 467 -15.34 -28.95 -0.25
C GLU A 467 -14.11 -28.06 -0.18
N VAL A 468 -12.95 -28.67 0.02
CA VAL A 468 -11.65 -28.02 0.07
C VAL A 468 -10.84 -28.48 -1.14
N ILE A 469 -10.29 -27.52 -1.85
CA ILE A 469 -9.41 -27.77 -2.99
C ILE A 469 -7.97 -27.78 -2.49
N TYR A 470 -7.28 -28.89 -2.66
CA TYR A 470 -5.86 -28.99 -2.36
C TYR A 470 -5.03 -28.49 -3.53
N THR A 471 -3.90 -27.85 -3.26
CA THR A 471 -3.00 -27.35 -4.31
C THR A 471 -1.56 -27.34 -3.84
N ASN A 472 -0.64 -27.67 -4.75
CA ASN A 472 0.80 -27.50 -4.54
C ASN A 472 1.35 -26.20 -5.15
N ILE A 473 0.45 -25.33 -5.65
CA ILE A 473 0.81 -24.07 -6.29
C ILE A 473 0.73 -22.95 -5.26
N ASN A 474 1.86 -22.30 -5.02
CA ASN A 474 1.93 -21.18 -4.10
C ASN A 474 1.24 -19.93 -4.67
N GLY A 475 0.59 -19.16 -3.79
CA GLY A 475 0.13 -17.82 -4.09
C GLY A 475 -1.20 -17.73 -4.85
N LEU A 476 -2.02 -18.79 -4.88
CA LEU A 476 -3.36 -18.76 -5.46
C LEU A 476 -4.42 -18.12 -4.53
N TYR A 477 -4.02 -17.15 -3.71
CA TYR A 477 -4.92 -16.50 -2.74
C TYR A 477 -6.04 -15.69 -3.39
N ALA A 478 -5.71 -14.89 -4.42
CA ALA A 478 -6.70 -14.08 -5.10
C ALA A 478 -7.65 -14.94 -5.92
N GLU A 479 -7.12 -15.97 -6.55
CA GLU A 479 -7.86 -16.96 -7.34
C GLU A 479 -8.84 -17.72 -6.43
N GLY A 480 -8.37 -18.20 -5.28
CA GLY A 480 -9.21 -18.84 -4.27
C GLY A 480 -10.34 -17.94 -3.79
N PHE A 481 -10.02 -16.68 -3.47
CA PHE A 481 -11.04 -15.70 -3.09
C PHE A 481 -12.10 -15.46 -4.17
N TYR A 482 -11.69 -15.35 -5.44
CA TYR A 482 -12.63 -15.11 -6.54
C TYR A 482 -13.49 -16.35 -6.89
N THR A 483 -12.98 -17.57 -6.69
CA THR A 483 -13.76 -18.80 -6.88
C THR A 483 -14.76 -19.04 -5.76
N GLY A 484 -14.54 -18.46 -4.59
CA GLY A 484 -15.30 -18.75 -3.37
C GLY A 484 -14.97 -20.09 -2.73
N TYR A 485 -14.10 -20.91 -3.30
CA TYR A 485 -13.65 -22.17 -2.71
C TYR A 485 -12.47 -21.98 -1.79
N ARG A 486 -12.41 -22.78 -0.74
CA ARG A 486 -11.27 -22.83 0.16
C ARG A 486 -10.15 -23.65 -0.46
N PHE A 487 -8.99 -23.03 -0.67
CA PHE A 487 -7.77 -23.69 -1.11
C PHE A 487 -6.91 -24.02 0.10
N LEU A 488 -6.35 -25.24 0.15
CA LEU A 488 -5.33 -25.62 1.13
C LEU A 488 -4.08 -26.04 0.37
N TYR A 489 -2.94 -25.52 0.84
CA TYR A 489 -1.66 -25.97 0.29
C TYR A 489 -1.32 -27.36 0.82
N THR A 490 -0.90 -28.24 -0.07
CA THR A 490 -0.38 -29.56 0.29
C THR A 490 0.75 -29.95 -0.65
N ASP A 491 1.67 -30.75 -0.15
CA ASP A 491 2.64 -31.40 -1.03
C ASP A 491 1.97 -32.56 -1.76
N THR A 492 2.36 -32.80 -3.02
CA THR A 492 1.79 -33.87 -3.84
C THR A 492 2.06 -35.27 -3.26
N GLU A 493 3.01 -35.38 -2.32
CA GLU A 493 3.40 -36.64 -1.66
C GLU A 493 2.69 -36.85 -0.32
N ASN A 494 2.19 -35.78 0.32
CA ASN A 494 1.63 -35.80 1.67
C ASN A 494 0.20 -35.24 1.70
N VAL A 495 -0.69 -35.87 0.95
CA VAL A 495 -2.10 -35.46 0.94
C VAL A 495 -2.81 -36.04 2.18
N PRO A 496 -3.68 -35.28 2.88
CA PRO A 496 -4.35 -35.74 4.09
C PRO A 496 -5.13 -37.05 3.88
N GLU A 497 -4.86 -38.07 4.69
CA GLU A 497 -5.49 -39.40 4.60
C GLU A 497 -6.94 -39.42 5.10
N GLU A 498 -7.34 -38.43 5.90
CA GLU A 498 -8.63 -38.39 6.59
C GLU A 498 -9.86 -38.30 5.65
N LYS A 499 -9.69 -37.83 4.42
CA LYS A 499 -10.79 -37.62 3.47
C LYS A 499 -10.84 -38.73 2.42
N THR A 500 -12.00 -39.31 2.23
CA THR A 500 -12.25 -40.37 1.23
C THR A 500 -12.07 -39.84 -0.20
N VAL A 501 -12.50 -38.61 -0.46
CA VAL A 501 -12.40 -37.96 -1.78
C VAL A 501 -11.73 -36.59 -1.60
N ILE A 502 -10.77 -36.28 -2.45
CA ILE A 502 -10.07 -35.00 -2.48
C ILE A 502 -9.95 -34.47 -3.91
N TYR A 503 -9.88 -33.18 -4.04
CA TYR A 503 -9.63 -32.49 -5.30
C TYR A 503 -8.27 -31.79 -5.23
N LEU A 504 -7.40 -32.10 -6.21
CA LEU A 504 -6.04 -31.56 -6.26
C LEU A 504 -5.83 -30.75 -7.54
N LEU A 505 -5.48 -29.47 -7.39
CA LEU A 505 -5.03 -28.58 -8.47
C LEU A 505 -3.50 -28.54 -8.47
N THR A 506 -2.88 -29.05 -9.52
CA THR A 506 -1.41 -29.19 -9.59
C THR A 506 -0.87 -29.00 -11.00
N ALA A 507 0.41 -28.63 -11.09
CA ALA A 507 1.15 -28.58 -12.34
C ALA A 507 1.85 -29.93 -12.69
N LYS A 508 1.85 -30.88 -11.76
CA LYS A 508 2.53 -32.19 -11.90
C LYS A 508 1.54 -33.32 -11.64
N THR A 509 1.83 -34.47 -12.16
CA THR A 509 1.07 -35.70 -11.84
C THR A 509 1.22 -35.99 -10.34
N PRO A 510 0.13 -36.28 -9.62
CA PRO A 510 0.23 -36.64 -8.21
C PRO A 510 0.94 -37.98 -8.06
N LEU A 511 1.80 -38.10 -7.04
CA LEU A 511 2.64 -39.27 -6.79
C LEU A 511 2.15 -40.16 -5.64
N ASP A 512 1.09 -39.72 -4.93
CA ASP A 512 0.55 -40.45 -3.79
C ASP A 512 -0.07 -41.80 -4.23
N PRO A 513 0.54 -42.94 -3.85
CA PRO A 513 0.07 -44.27 -4.23
C PRO A 513 -1.14 -44.75 -3.42
N SER A 514 -1.45 -44.11 -2.31
CA SER A 514 -2.58 -44.44 -1.43
C SER A 514 -3.94 -44.18 -2.09
N ARG A 515 -3.95 -43.41 -3.19
CA ARG A 515 -5.16 -42.96 -3.88
C ARG A 515 -5.15 -43.30 -5.36
N SER A 516 -6.34 -43.61 -5.88
CA SER A 516 -6.58 -43.65 -7.32
C SER A 516 -6.87 -42.22 -7.81
N TRP A 517 -6.03 -41.74 -8.71
CA TRP A 517 -6.14 -40.39 -9.26
C TRP A 517 -6.80 -40.39 -10.63
N ASN A 518 -7.89 -39.66 -10.77
CA ASN A 518 -8.57 -39.45 -12.05
C ASN A 518 -8.47 -37.96 -12.44
N GLN A 519 -7.89 -37.67 -13.60
CA GLN A 519 -7.84 -36.32 -14.13
C GLN A 519 -9.23 -35.91 -14.61
N ILE A 520 -9.76 -34.81 -14.03
CA ILE A 520 -11.08 -34.28 -14.33
C ILE A 520 -10.98 -33.20 -15.43
N ALA A 521 -10.00 -32.33 -15.33
CA ALA A 521 -9.85 -31.20 -16.23
C ALA A 521 -8.39 -30.78 -16.38
N GLU A 522 -8.12 -30.07 -17.47
CA GLU A 522 -6.87 -29.38 -17.75
C GLU A 522 -7.19 -27.90 -17.98
N THR A 523 -6.35 -27.03 -17.45
CA THR A 523 -6.45 -25.58 -17.63
C THR A 523 -5.06 -24.98 -17.80
N GLU A 524 -4.97 -23.76 -18.30
CA GLU A 524 -3.71 -23.05 -18.45
C GLU A 524 -3.74 -21.76 -17.64
N TYR A 525 -2.67 -21.50 -16.88
CA TYR A 525 -2.50 -20.29 -16.09
C TYR A 525 -1.05 -19.82 -16.14
N LYS A 526 -0.84 -18.56 -16.54
CA LYS A 526 0.50 -17.94 -16.69
C LYS A 526 1.47 -18.76 -17.56
N GLY A 527 0.98 -19.38 -18.62
CA GLY A 527 1.79 -20.21 -19.51
C GLY A 527 2.15 -21.59 -18.94
N GLN A 528 1.61 -21.96 -17.79
CA GLN A 528 1.75 -23.32 -17.22
C GLN A 528 0.45 -24.09 -17.37
N ARG A 529 0.57 -25.36 -17.76
CA ARG A 529 -0.56 -26.29 -17.76
C ARG A 529 -0.82 -26.75 -16.34
N LEU A 530 -2.06 -26.69 -15.93
CA LEU A 530 -2.53 -27.11 -14.62
C LEU A 530 -3.58 -28.19 -14.80
N PHE A 531 -3.52 -29.18 -13.93
CA PHE A 531 -4.41 -30.33 -13.96
C PHE A 531 -5.23 -30.37 -12.67
N ILE A 532 -6.48 -30.75 -12.80
CA ILE A 532 -7.37 -30.96 -11.66
C ILE A 532 -7.60 -32.47 -11.59
N TYR A 533 -7.20 -33.04 -10.47
CA TYR A 533 -7.38 -34.46 -10.20
C TYR A 533 -8.40 -34.68 -9.09
N LYS A 534 -9.17 -35.74 -9.20
CA LYS A 534 -10.00 -36.32 -8.15
C LYS A 534 -9.31 -37.58 -7.63
N GLY A 535 -8.89 -37.53 -6.36
CA GLY A 535 -8.26 -38.66 -5.68
C GLY A 535 -9.29 -39.39 -4.82
N GLN A 536 -9.41 -40.71 -4.98
CA GLN A 536 -10.19 -41.57 -4.10
C GLN A 536 -9.26 -42.49 -3.33
N LEU A 537 -9.48 -42.61 -2.02
CA LEU A 537 -8.68 -43.49 -1.18
C LEU A 537 -8.87 -44.95 -1.62
N ASN A 538 -7.76 -45.64 -1.84
CA ASN A 538 -7.78 -47.08 -2.10
C ASN A 538 -8.05 -47.78 -0.77
N ARG A 539 -9.33 -48.12 -0.47
CA ARG A 539 -9.64 -48.95 0.69
C ARG A 539 -9.00 -50.31 0.49
N SER A 540 -8.11 -50.72 1.39
CA SER A 540 -7.65 -52.12 1.46
C SER A 540 -8.84 -52.98 1.81
N GLU A 541 -8.94 -54.19 1.20
CA GLU A 541 -9.99 -55.16 1.49
C GLU A 541 -10.03 -55.56 2.98
N ASP A 542 -8.97 -55.33 3.74
CA ASP A 542 -8.85 -55.64 5.17
C ASP A 542 -9.70 -54.75 6.10
N ASP A 543 -10.24 -53.62 5.63
CA ASP A 543 -11.11 -52.75 6.45
C ASP A 543 -12.57 -53.26 6.55
N TYR A 544 -12.97 -54.21 5.71
CA TYR A 544 -14.32 -54.79 5.77
C TYR A 544 -14.51 -55.80 6.91
N ASP A 545 -13.43 -56.37 7.44
CA ASP A 545 -13.51 -57.41 8.49
C ASP A 545 -13.60 -56.81 9.93
N ASN A 546 -13.45 -55.51 10.11
CA ASN A 546 -13.52 -54.87 11.43
C ASN A 546 -14.86 -54.18 11.73
N GLU A 547 -15.83 -54.15 10.82
CA GLU A 547 -17.16 -53.57 11.03
C GLU A 547 -18.30 -54.64 11.19
N ILE A 548 -17.96 -55.94 11.36
CA ILE A 548 -18.91 -56.98 11.68
C ILE A 548 -18.69 -57.41 13.17
#